data_33313314de8a18a3ef098ee03092fecb
#
_entry.id   33313314de8a18a3ef098ee03092fecb
#
_cell.length_a   1.000
_cell.length_b   1.000
_cell.length_c   1.000
_cell.angle_alpha   90.00
_cell.angle_beta   90.00
_cell.angle_gamma   90.00
#
_symmetry.space_group_name_H-M   'P 1'
#
loop_
_entity.id
_entity.type
_entity.pdbx_description
1 polymer ?
#
loop_
_entity_poly.entity_id
_entity_poly.type
_entity_poly.pdbx_seq_one_letter_code
_entity_poly.pdbx_strand_id
1 'polypeptide(L)'
;MEHSTEILYNRTRVYCSAVHRFGSDALLLARFSEPKRAWRAADLCSGCGIVSLEWHDRGHRGPCLGLELQPEASALLAAACAEQSIEHITPVCADLRSFREGAGSYDLCACNPPYFTAGEQAADRARATARHETDCALDDVCKCAFRLLKDGGRLSLCHRPERLAEVLAVLRANRLEPKRLAFVKNRPDAAPWLFLVEAQKNRKTGLRVEPDVLISAGAALYGR
;
A
#
# COMPACT_ATOMS: atom_id res chain seq x y z
N MET A 1 22.15 9.21 5.71
CA MET A 1 21.26 8.38 6.55
C MET A 1 21.73 6.94 6.41
N GLU A 2 21.95 6.24 7.52
CA GLU A 2 22.34 4.83 7.47
C GLU A 2 21.14 3.97 7.07
N HIS A 3 21.27 3.18 6.01
CA HIS A 3 20.21 2.35 5.48
C HIS A 3 20.73 0.99 5.03
N SER A 4 19.90 -0.04 5.11
CA SER A 4 20.10 -1.32 4.45
C SER A 4 19.43 -1.32 3.09
N THR A 5 19.93 -2.13 2.17
CA THR A 5 19.39 -2.22 0.81
C THR A 5 18.80 -3.60 0.58
N GLU A 6 17.54 -3.63 0.16
CA GLU A 6 16.89 -4.83 -0.38
C GLU A 6 16.81 -4.70 -1.90
N ILE A 7 16.91 -5.83 -2.62
CA ILE A 7 16.94 -5.84 -4.09
C ILE A 7 15.71 -6.61 -4.59
N LEU A 8 14.89 -5.97 -5.41
CA LEU A 8 13.73 -6.58 -6.04
C LEU A 8 14.13 -7.46 -7.25
N TYR A 9 13.16 -8.16 -7.82
CA TYR A 9 13.41 -9.19 -8.84
C TYR A 9 14.16 -8.67 -10.07
N ASN A 10 13.79 -7.48 -10.58
CA ASN A 10 14.44 -6.84 -11.73
C ASN A 10 15.48 -5.80 -11.31
N ARG A 11 16.10 -5.99 -10.13
CA ARG A 11 17.22 -5.21 -9.62
C ARG A 11 16.92 -3.83 -9.07
N THR A 12 15.66 -3.42 -8.95
CA THR A 12 15.32 -2.18 -8.24
C THR A 12 15.71 -2.28 -6.78
N ARG A 13 16.41 -1.26 -6.27
CA ARG A 13 16.85 -1.19 -4.87
C ARG A 13 15.82 -0.47 -4.03
N VAL A 14 15.53 -1.04 -2.86
CA VAL A 14 14.68 -0.46 -1.83
C VAL A 14 15.54 -0.16 -0.61
N TYR A 15 15.50 1.07 -0.12
CA TYR A 15 16.24 1.45 1.07
C TYR A 15 15.38 1.33 2.32
N CYS A 16 15.93 0.70 3.36
CA CYS A 16 15.26 0.45 4.62
C CYS A 16 16.11 0.97 5.79
N SER A 17 15.48 1.45 6.83
CA SER A 17 16.14 1.74 8.11
C SER A 17 15.77 0.70 9.16
N ALA A 18 16.33 0.81 10.35
CA ALA A 18 15.97 -0.07 11.48
C ALA A 18 14.45 0.05 11.84
N VAL A 19 13.85 1.22 11.58
CA VAL A 19 12.46 1.54 11.93
C VAL A 19 11.51 1.39 10.73
N HIS A 20 11.97 1.77 9.53
CA HIS A 20 11.16 1.76 8.31
C HIS A 20 11.57 0.59 7.42
N ARG A 21 10.86 -0.51 7.61
CA ARG A 21 10.99 -1.76 6.86
C ARG A 21 9.66 -2.11 6.22
N PHE A 22 9.67 -3.09 5.33
CA PHE A 22 8.47 -3.64 4.72
C PHE A 22 8.34 -5.13 4.98
N GLY A 23 7.11 -5.63 4.93
CA GLY A 23 6.78 -7.04 5.00
C GLY A 23 6.37 -7.60 3.63
N SER A 24 6.11 -8.91 3.62
CA SER A 24 5.58 -9.60 2.44
C SER A 24 4.20 -9.10 2.00
N ASP A 25 3.42 -8.58 2.93
CA ASP A 25 2.10 -7.99 2.69
C ASP A 25 2.13 -6.83 1.69
N ALA A 26 3.11 -5.93 1.81
CA ALA A 26 3.28 -4.80 0.89
C ALA A 26 3.65 -5.26 -0.54
N LEU A 27 4.50 -6.28 -0.68
CA LEU A 27 4.83 -6.88 -1.98
C LEU A 27 3.62 -7.58 -2.61
N LEU A 28 2.84 -8.29 -1.80
CA LEU A 28 1.61 -8.95 -2.25
C LEU A 28 0.57 -7.93 -2.69
N LEU A 29 0.42 -6.82 -1.96
CA LEU A 29 -0.44 -5.71 -2.35
C LEU A 29 0.01 -5.10 -3.68
N ALA A 30 1.31 -4.84 -3.84
CA ALA A 30 1.85 -4.28 -5.07
C ALA A 30 1.55 -5.18 -6.28
N ARG A 31 1.70 -6.49 -6.12
CA ARG A 31 1.40 -7.48 -7.16
C ARG A 31 -0.09 -7.64 -7.45
N PHE A 32 -0.92 -7.58 -6.44
CA PHE A 32 -2.38 -7.65 -6.59
C PHE A 32 -2.95 -6.42 -7.28
N SER A 33 -2.43 -5.24 -7.00
CA SER A 33 -2.91 -3.96 -7.54
C SER A 33 -2.55 -3.73 -9.00
N GLU A 34 -1.39 -4.17 -9.46
CA GLU A 34 -0.92 -4.20 -10.87
C GLU A 34 -1.34 -2.99 -11.73
N PRO A 35 -0.76 -1.80 -11.53
CA PRO A 35 -1.06 -0.66 -12.39
C PRO A 35 -0.64 -0.93 -13.84
N LYS A 36 -1.46 -0.54 -14.80
CA LYS A 36 -1.01 -0.55 -16.20
C LYS A 36 0.19 0.37 -16.37
N ARG A 37 1.06 0.06 -17.35
CA ARG A 37 2.34 0.72 -17.57
C ARG A 37 2.28 2.26 -17.51
N ALA A 38 1.25 2.87 -18.06
CA ALA A 38 1.11 4.33 -18.17
C ALA A 38 0.08 4.94 -17.20
N TRP A 39 -0.50 4.16 -16.28
CA TRP A 39 -1.47 4.68 -15.35
C TRP A 39 -0.85 5.67 -14.37
N ARG A 40 -1.64 6.66 -13.95
CA ARG A 40 -1.27 7.51 -12.82
C ARG A 40 -1.64 6.79 -11.54
N ALA A 41 -0.64 6.45 -10.72
CA ALA A 41 -0.80 5.66 -9.52
C ALA A 41 -0.37 6.42 -8.26
N ALA A 42 -0.90 6.04 -7.11
CA ALA A 42 -0.50 6.56 -5.80
C ALA A 42 -0.32 5.43 -4.80
N ASP A 43 0.81 5.45 -4.11
CA ASP A 43 1.14 4.62 -2.96
C ASP A 43 0.90 5.46 -1.71
N LEU A 44 -0.20 5.20 -1.00
CA LEU A 44 -0.62 5.95 0.19
C LEU A 44 -0.05 5.29 1.44
N CYS A 45 0.49 6.07 2.37
CA CYS A 45 1.29 5.58 3.49
C CYS A 45 2.47 4.75 2.98
N SER A 46 3.21 5.31 2.03
CA SER A 46 4.19 4.58 1.23
C SER A 46 5.37 4.02 2.02
N GLY A 47 5.60 4.48 3.25
CA GLY A 47 6.76 4.09 4.03
C GLY A 47 8.05 4.33 3.25
N CYS A 48 8.89 3.31 3.16
CA CYS A 48 10.11 3.34 2.34
C CYS A 48 9.86 3.18 0.82
N GLY A 49 8.58 3.18 0.38
CA GLY A 49 8.20 3.16 -1.02
C GLY A 49 8.18 1.78 -1.67
N ILE A 50 8.07 0.71 -0.90
CA ILE A 50 8.15 -0.65 -1.44
C ILE A 50 7.08 -0.93 -2.50
N VAL A 51 5.84 -0.45 -2.33
CA VAL A 51 4.75 -0.70 -3.29
C VAL A 51 5.04 0.02 -4.61
N SER A 52 5.37 1.29 -4.57
CA SER A 52 5.70 2.09 -5.76
C SER A 52 6.97 1.59 -6.46
N LEU A 53 8.00 1.15 -5.73
CA LEU A 53 9.23 0.58 -6.28
C LEU A 53 9.01 -0.82 -6.87
N GLU A 54 8.16 -1.68 -6.27
CA GLU A 54 7.78 -2.96 -6.87
C GLU A 54 6.98 -2.76 -8.18
N TRP A 55 6.11 -1.75 -8.25
CA TRP A 55 5.45 -1.39 -9.51
C TRP A 55 6.46 -0.98 -10.58
N HIS A 56 7.45 -0.14 -10.21
CA HIS A 56 8.53 0.24 -11.12
C HIS A 56 9.32 -0.99 -11.58
N ASP A 57 9.72 -1.86 -10.65
CA ASP A 57 10.47 -3.09 -10.93
C ASP A 57 9.73 -3.99 -11.92
N ARG A 58 8.40 -4.04 -11.84
CA ARG A 58 7.51 -4.81 -12.71
C ARG A 58 7.11 -4.08 -14.00
N GLY A 59 7.68 -2.92 -14.28
CA GLY A 59 7.53 -2.23 -15.57
C GLY A 59 6.53 -1.08 -15.61
N HIS A 60 5.95 -0.65 -14.48
CA HIS A 60 5.18 0.59 -14.42
C HIS A 60 6.10 1.80 -14.71
N ARG A 61 5.62 2.73 -15.54
CA ARG A 61 6.38 3.93 -15.97
C ARG A 61 5.52 5.19 -16.02
N GLY A 62 4.23 5.10 -15.67
CA GLY A 62 3.36 6.25 -15.52
C GLY A 62 3.68 7.06 -14.26
N PRO A 63 3.17 8.29 -14.13
CA PRO A 63 3.36 9.09 -12.93
C PRO A 63 2.91 8.34 -11.68
N CYS A 64 3.77 8.28 -10.68
CA CYS A 64 3.50 7.59 -9.42
C CYS A 64 3.80 8.51 -8.23
N LEU A 65 2.85 8.66 -7.34
CA LEU A 65 2.98 9.38 -6.07
C LEU A 65 3.31 8.40 -4.95
N GLY A 66 4.39 8.64 -4.20
CA GLY A 66 4.62 8.01 -2.90
C GLY A 66 4.29 9.00 -1.79
N LEU A 67 3.12 8.87 -1.16
CA LEU A 67 2.65 9.79 -0.13
C LEU A 67 2.88 9.21 1.26
N GLU A 68 3.70 9.88 2.05
CA GLU A 68 4.10 9.43 3.38
C GLU A 68 4.09 10.60 4.37
N LEU A 69 3.62 10.36 5.59
CA LEU A 69 3.60 11.36 6.66
C LEU A 69 4.98 11.54 7.32
N GLN A 70 5.74 10.45 7.46
CA GLN A 70 7.01 10.42 8.19
C GLN A 70 8.16 10.86 7.28
N PRO A 71 8.86 11.97 7.62
CA PRO A 71 9.94 12.52 6.78
C PRO A 71 11.07 11.53 6.50
N GLU A 72 11.45 10.73 7.50
CA GLU A 72 12.54 9.76 7.37
C GLU A 72 12.19 8.65 6.38
N ALA A 73 10.96 8.15 6.42
CA ALA A 73 10.48 7.12 5.49
C ALA A 73 10.38 7.68 4.05
N SER A 74 9.81 8.87 3.89
CA SER A 74 9.74 9.57 2.60
C SER A 74 11.13 9.83 2.01
N ALA A 75 12.12 10.16 2.86
CA ALA A 75 13.51 10.37 2.43
C ALA A 75 14.18 9.09 1.91
N LEU A 76 13.84 7.91 2.44
CA LEU A 76 14.33 6.62 1.93
C LEU A 76 13.86 6.38 0.48
N LEU A 77 12.58 6.62 0.20
CA LEU A 77 12.04 6.54 -1.16
C LEU A 77 12.71 7.56 -2.08
N ALA A 78 12.88 8.80 -1.62
CA ALA A 78 13.53 9.85 -2.40
C ALA A 78 14.98 9.48 -2.76
N ALA A 79 15.75 8.95 -1.81
CA ALA A 79 17.11 8.47 -2.04
C ALA A 79 17.14 7.30 -3.04
N ALA A 80 16.23 6.32 -2.88
CA ALA A 80 16.14 5.20 -3.80
C ALA A 80 15.83 5.64 -5.24
N CYS A 81 14.92 6.61 -5.41
CA CYS A 81 14.59 7.16 -6.72
C CYS A 81 15.77 7.92 -7.33
N ALA A 82 16.41 8.80 -6.56
CA ALA A 82 17.53 9.63 -7.04
C ALA A 82 18.73 8.78 -7.49
N GLU A 83 19.16 7.82 -6.67
CA GLU A 83 20.32 6.99 -6.97
C GLU A 83 20.12 5.99 -8.11
N GLN A 84 18.85 5.72 -8.48
CA GLN A 84 18.50 4.81 -9.57
C GLN A 84 17.93 5.55 -10.79
N SER A 85 17.92 6.88 -10.79
CA SER A 85 17.36 7.73 -11.85
C SER A 85 15.91 7.39 -12.19
N ILE A 86 15.08 7.12 -11.14
CA ILE A 86 13.66 6.83 -11.27
C ILE A 86 12.89 8.15 -11.20
N GLU A 87 12.59 8.75 -12.36
CA GLU A 87 12.01 10.09 -12.45
C GLU A 87 10.48 10.12 -12.34
N HIS A 88 9.78 9.01 -12.62
CA HIS A 88 8.32 8.97 -12.65
C HIS A 88 7.68 8.68 -11.27
N ILE A 89 8.46 8.35 -10.25
CA ILE A 89 8.00 8.25 -8.87
C ILE A 89 8.33 9.55 -8.16
N THR A 90 7.32 10.20 -7.60
CA THR A 90 7.44 11.46 -6.84
C THR A 90 7.18 11.18 -5.36
N PRO A 91 8.20 11.13 -4.51
CA PRO A 91 8.04 11.07 -3.06
C PRO A 91 7.49 12.40 -2.54
N VAL A 92 6.46 12.34 -1.71
CA VAL A 92 5.86 13.51 -1.07
C VAL A 92 5.66 13.24 0.42
N CYS A 93 6.30 14.07 1.25
CA CYS A 93 6.09 14.05 2.70
C CYS A 93 4.91 14.96 3.05
N ALA A 94 3.72 14.39 3.26
CA ALA A 94 2.52 15.14 3.61
C ALA A 94 1.45 14.26 4.28
N ASP A 95 0.52 14.92 4.98
CA ASP A 95 -0.64 14.27 5.57
C ASP A 95 -1.71 14.00 4.50
N LEU A 96 -2.05 12.73 4.30
CA LEU A 96 -3.06 12.30 3.34
C LEU A 96 -4.46 12.93 3.59
N ARG A 97 -4.78 13.31 4.84
CA ARG A 97 -6.05 13.94 5.19
C ARG A 97 -6.20 15.31 4.53
N SER A 98 -5.11 16.04 4.38
CA SER A 98 -5.07 17.37 3.77
C SER A 98 -4.60 17.37 2.31
N PHE A 99 -3.98 16.32 1.82
CA PHE A 99 -3.42 16.25 0.46
C PHE A 99 -4.51 16.34 -0.62
N ARG A 100 -4.33 17.21 -1.61
CA ARG A 100 -5.32 17.54 -2.67
C ARG A 100 -4.73 17.54 -4.08
N GLU A 101 -3.42 17.52 -4.22
CA GLU A 101 -2.77 17.60 -5.53
C GLU A 101 -3.16 16.44 -6.44
N GLY A 102 -3.51 16.74 -7.67
CA GLY A 102 -3.93 15.74 -8.64
C GLY A 102 -5.30 15.10 -8.34
N ALA A 103 -6.16 15.74 -7.54
CA ALA A 103 -7.49 15.21 -7.24
C ALA A 103 -8.27 14.84 -8.51
N GLY A 104 -8.92 13.67 -8.51
CA GLY A 104 -9.71 13.16 -9.64
C GLY A 104 -8.91 12.68 -10.85
N SER A 105 -7.58 12.54 -10.75
CA SER A 105 -6.73 12.18 -11.89
C SER A 105 -6.05 10.82 -11.81
N TYR A 106 -6.10 10.15 -10.67
CA TYR A 106 -5.42 8.87 -10.47
C TYR A 106 -6.26 7.68 -10.97
N ASP A 107 -5.61 6.74 -11.64
CA ASP A 107 -6.19 5.46 -12.07
C ASP A 107 -6.24 4.46 -10.93
N LEU A 108 -5.21 4.46 -10.09
CA LEU A 108 -5.01 3.53 -9.01
C LEU A 108 -4.45 4.24 -7.77
N CYS A 109 -5.00 3.91 -6.61
CA CYS A 109 -4.36 4.09 -5.31
C CYS A 109 -4.12 2.72 -4.68
N ALA A 110 -3.02 2.54 -3.97
CA ALA A 110 -2.82 1.41 -3.08
C ALA A 110 -2.43 1.92 -1.69
N CYS A 111 -2.76 1.15 -0.66
CA CYS A 111 -2.34 1.42 0.70
C CYS A 111 -2.13 0.11 1.46
N ASN A 112 -0.95 -0.05 2.03
CA ASN A 112 -0.70 -1.02 3.09
C ASN A 112 -0.81 -0.26 4.43
N PRO A 113 -2.02 -0.15 5.03
CA PRO A 113 -2.21 0.68 6.21
C PRO A 113 -1.49 0.05 7.41
N PRO A 114 -1.04 0.86 8.38
CA PRO A 114 -0.53 0.32 9.62
C PRO A 114 -1.61 -0.52 10.32
N TYR A 115 -1.26 -1.75 10.72
CA TYR A 115 -2.18 -2.71 11.35
C TYR A 115 -2.26 -2.43 12.86
N PHE A 116 -3.07 -1.48 13.28
CA PHE A 116 -3.33 -1.26 14.71
C PHE A 116 -4.51 -2.14 15.14
N THR A 117 -4.23 -3.13 15.99
CA THR A 117 -5.27 -3.87 16.73
C THR A 117 -5.54 -3.17 18.05
N ALA A 118 -6.81 -3.10 18.45
CA ALA A 118 -7.23 -2.45 19.70
C ALA A 118 -6.59 -3.06 20.96
N GLY A 119 -5.97 -4.25 20.90
CA GLY A 119 -5.31 -4.92 22.01
C GLY A 119 -3.80 -4.71 22.10
N GLU A 120 -3.10 -4.41 21.00
CA GLU A 120 -1.64 -4.13 21.01
C GLU A 120 -1.31 -2.70 21.41
N GLN A 121 -2.32 -1.84 21.47
CA GLN A 121 -2.21 -0.42 21.80
C GLN A 121 -1.66 -0.12 23.21
N ALA A 122 -1.71 -1.05 24.16
CA ALA A 122 -1.32 -0.76 25.54
C ALA A 122 0.22 -0.78 25.76
N ALA A 123 0.95 -1.69 25.12
CA ALA A 123 2.40 -1.78 25.26
C ALA A 123 3.15 -0.87 24.29
N ASP A 124 2.60 -0.64 23.07
CA ASP A 124 3.19 0.23 22.06
C ASP A 124 2.74 1.68 22.19
N ARG A 125 1.60 2.00 22.82
CA ARG A 125 1.21 3.39 23.13
C ARG A 125 2.26 4.15 23.94
N ALA A 126 2.95 3.49 24.86
CA ALA A 126 4.03 4.13 25.60
C ALA A 126 5.25 4.46 24.71
N ARG A 127 5.45 3.71 23.62
CA ARG A 127 6.48 3.97 22.59
C ARG A 127 5.95 4.89 21.49
N ALA A 128 4.66 4.81 21.15
CA ALA A 128 3.98 5.62 20.15
C ALA A 128 3.73 7.08 20.62
N THR A 129 3.48 7.29 21.91
CA THR A 129 3.35 8.63 22.50
C THR A 129 4.62 9.49 22.32
N ALA A 130 5.77 8.85 22.13
CA ALA A 130 7.03 9.54 21.81
C ALA A 130 7.17 9.94 20.33
N ARG A 131 6.25 9.51 19.45
CA ARG A 131 6.36 9.67 17.99
C ARG A 131 5.16 10.34 17.36
N HIS A 132 4.55 11.36 17.92
CA HIS A 132 3.47 12.16 17.29
C HIS A 132 2.59 11.39 16.27
N GLU A 133 2.17 10.17 16.61
CA GLU A 133 1.32 9.36 15.75
C GLU A 133 -0.12 9.84 15.87
N THR A 134 -0.51 10.66 14.92
CA THR A 134 -1.91 10.85 14.60
C THR A 134 -2.36 9.60 13.85
N ASP A 135 -3.14 8.73 14.50
CA ASP A 135 -3.72 7.52 13.91
C ASP A 135 -4.36 7.86 12.57
N CYS A 136 -3.77 7.37 11.46
CA CYS A 136 -4.42 7.40 10.17
C CYS A 136 -5.46 6.28 10.14
N ALA A 137 -6.72 6.62 10.35
CA ALA A 137 -7.80 5.67 10.28
C ALA A 137 -7.99 5.17 8.83
N LEU A 138 -8.46 3.93 8.68
CA LEU A 138 -8.82 3.38 7.37
C LEU A 138 -9.78 4.29 6.60
N ASP A 139 -10.68 4.98 7.29
CA ASP A 139 -11.60 5.95 6.73
C ASP A 139 -10.89 7.16 6.10
N ASP A 140 -9.78 7.63 6.69
CA ASP A 140 -8.96 8.70 6.12
C ASP A 140 -8.28 8.27 4.82
N VAL A 141 -7.77 7.03 4.77
CA VAL A 141 -7.22 6.42 3.55
C VAL A 141 -8.30 6.36 2.46
N CYS A 142 -9.49 5.87 2.80
CA CYS A 142 -10.59 5.77 1.84
C CYS A 142 -11.03 7.15 1.33
N LYS A 143 -11.13 8.16 2.21
CA LYS A 143 -11.44 9.54 1.82
C LYS A 143 -10.36 10.15 0.92
N CYS A 144 -9.09 9.93 1.23
CA CYS A 144 -7.98 10.37 0.40
C CYS A 144 -8.03 9.69 -0.98
N ALA A 145 -8.14 8.38 -1.02
CA ALA A 145 -8.22 7.62 -2.26
C ALA A 145 -9.44 8.05 -3.12
N PHE A 146 -10.61 8.20 -2.50
CA PHE A 146 -11.80 8.69 -3.21
C PHE A 146 -11.56 10.06 -3.84
N ARG A 147 -10.87 10.96 -3.14
CA ARG A 147 -10.55 12.30 -3.62
C ARG A 147 -9.56 12.27 -4.79
N LEU A 148 -8.53 11.44 -4.72
CA LEU A 148 -7.49 11.34 -5.74
C LEU A 148 -7.95 10.59 -7.00
N LEU A 149 -8.73 9.53 -6.84
CA LEU A 149 -9.16 8.67 -7.93
C LEU A 149 -10.10 9.39 -8.89
N LYS A 150 -9.91 9.15 -10.18
CA LYS A 150 -10.91 9.44 -11.21
C LYS A 150 -12.15 8.54 -11.02
N ASP A 151 -13.25 8.85 -11.69
CA ASP A 151 -14.43 7.98 -11.68
C ASP A 151 -14.09 6.59 -12.24
N GLY A 152 -14.40 5.53 -11.48
CA GLY A 152 -14.01 4.15 -11.79
C GLY A 152 -12.55 3.81 -11.51
N GLY A 153 -11.77 4.75 -11.01
CA GLY A 153 -10.42 4.47 -10.50
C GLY A 153 -10.47 3.49 -9.32
N ARG A 154 -9.35 2.83 -9.04
CA ARG A 154 -9.27 1.69 -8.13
C ARG A 154 -8.49 2.05 -6.87
N LEU A 155 -8.96 1.54 -5.72
CA LEU A 155 -8.19 1.48 -4.47
C LEU A 155 -7.91 0.02 -4.15
N SER A 156 -6.64 -0.34 -3.96
CA SER A 156 -6.22 -1.66 -3.47
C SER A 156 -5.71 -1.55 -2.03
N LEU A 157 -6.15 -2.45 -1.17
CA LEU A 157 -5.78 -2.54 0.24
C LEU A 157 -5.41 -3.97 0.59
N CYS A 158 -4.56 -4.15 1.61
CA CYS A 158 -4.40 -5.41 2.31
C CYS A 158 -4.72 -5.23 3.79
N HIS A 159 -5.23 -6.27 4.44
CA HIS A 159 -5.52 -6.24 5.87
C HIS A 159 -5.65 -7.66 6.45
N ARG A 160 -5.67 -7.74 7.79
CA ARG A 160 -5.92 -9.00 8.52
C ARG A 160 -7.36 -9.47 8.30
N PRO A 161 -7.61 -10.80 8.16
CA PRO A 161 -8.95 -11.35 7.89
C PRO A 161 -10.01 -10.97 8.92
N GLU A 162 -9.63 -10.78 10.18
CA GLU A 162 -10.53 -10.40 11.28
C GLU A 162 -11.21 -9.03 11.03
N ARG A 163 -10.56 -8.16 10.23
CA ARG A 163 -11.07 -6.84 9.89
C ARG A 163 -11.83 -6.80 8.56
N LEU A 164 -12.05 -7.96 7.91
CA LEU A 164 -12.65 -7.99 6.57
C LEU A 164 -14.01 -7.27 6.51
N ALA A 165 -14.92 -7.60 7.42
CA ALA A 165 -16.26 -7.00 7.44
C ALA A 165 -16.20 -5.48 7.62
N GLU A 166 -15.34 -4.99 8.51
CA GLU A 166 -15.12 -3.57 8.76
C GLU A 166 -14.53 -2.87 7.52
N VAL A 167 -13.48 -3.45 6.91
CA VAL A 167 -12.85 -2.88 5.72
C VAL A 167 -13.86 -2.73 4.58
N LEU A 168 -14.67 -3.77 4.32
CA LEU A 168 -15.71 -3.71 3.29
C LEU A 168 -16.78 -2.65 3.59
N ALA A 169 -17.18 -2.49 4.86
CA ALA A 169 -18.12 -1.47 5.28
C ALA A 169 -17.57 -0.05 5.08
N VAL A 170 -16.32 0.21 5.50
CA VAL A 170 -15.67 1.51 5.35
C VAL A 170 -15.46 1.87 3.89
N LEU A 171 -15.05 0.92 3.03
CA LEU A 171 -14.92 1.13 1.59
C LEU A 171 -16.25 1.60 1.00
N ARG A 172 -17.36 0.89 1.28
CA ARG A 172 -18.70 1.24 0.76
C ARG A 172 -19.21 2.57 1.30
N ALA A 173 -18.98 2.86 2.58
CA ALA A 173 -19.33 4.16 3.18
C ALA A 173 -18.65 5.33 2.45
N ASN A 174 -17.47 5.10 1.88
CA ASN A 174 -16.71 6.07 1.09
C ASN A 174 -16.95 5.97 -0.42
N ARG A 175 -18.02 5.29 -0.87
CA ARG A 175 -18.37 5.13 -2.30
C ARG A 175 -17.26 4.45 -3.11
N LEU A 176 -16.48 3.61 -2.46
CA LEU A 176 -15.50 2.71 -3.05
C LEU A 176 -16.10 1.31 -2.99
N GLU A 177 -16.67 0.84 -4.09
CA GLU A 177 -17.35 -0.45 -4.12
C GLU A 177 -16.35 -1.59 -4.31
N PRO A 178 -16.27 -2.58 -3.38
CA PRO A 178 -15.40 -3.73 -3.50
C PRO A 178 -15.69 -4.54 -4.76
N LYS A 179 -14.65 -4.87 -5.53
CA LYS A 179 -14.76 -5.56 -6.82
C LYS A 179 -13.97 -6.85 -6.89
N ARG A 180 -12.83 -6.92 -6.22
CA ARG A 180 -11.98 -8.12 -6.17
C ARG A 180 -11.54 -8.36 -4.74
N LEU A 181 -11.52 -9.62 -4.33
CA LEU A 181 -11.04 -10.08 -3.02
C LEU A 181 -10.21 -11.34 -3.23
N ALA A 182 -9.03 -11.41 -2.65
CA ALA A 182 -8.22 -12.61 -2.60
C ALA A 182 -7.72 -12.84 -1.17
N PHE A 183 -7.62 -14.11 -0.77
CA PHE A 183 -7.03 -14.48 0.51
C PHE A 183 -5.61 -15.00 0.33
N VAL A 184 -4.74 -14.70 1.28
CA VAL A 184 -3.35 -15.16 1.28
C VAL A 184 -3.19 -16.23 2.36
N LYS A 185 -2.63 -17.36 1.95
CA LYS A 185 -2.40 -18.53 2.82
C LYS A 185 -0.98 -19.04 2.68
N ASN A 186 -0.46 -19.65 3.73
CA ASN A 186 0.85 -20.33 3.68
C ASN A 186 0.75 -21.75 3.08
N ARG A 187 -0.43 -22.37 3.14
CA ARG A 187 -0.76 -23.70 2.61
C ARG A 187 -2.24 -23.74 2.21
N PRO A 188 -2.64 -24.61 1.29
CA PRO A 188 -4.03 -24.70 0.81
C PRO A 188 -5.06 -24.92 1.93
N ASP A 189 -4.71 -25.72 2.93
CA ASP A 189 -5.53 -26.10 4.08
C ASP A 189 -5.44 -25.13 5.28
N ALA A 190 -4.55 -24.13 5.21
CA ALA A 190 -4.38 -23.17 6.30
C ALA A 190 -5.45 -22.07 6.25
N ALA A 191 -5.76 -21.52 7.42
CA ALA A 191 -6.53 -20.28 7.51
C ALA A 191 -5.76 -19.13 6.82
N PRO A 192 -6.46 -18.19 6.16
CA PRO A 192 -5.81 -17.02 5.60
C PRO A 192 -5.25 -16.12 6.71
N TRP A 193 -4.08 -15.56 6.47
CA TRP A 193 -3.45 -14.61 7.40
C TRP A 193 -3.50 -13.16 6.90
N LEU A 194 -3.85 -12.97 5.62
CA LEU A 194 -4.02 -11.68 4.96
C LEU A 194 -5.16 -11.79 3.95
N PHE A 195 -5.84 -10.68 3.68
CA PHE A 195 -6.64 -10.53 2.48
C PHE A 195 -6.20 -9.30 1.69
N LEU A 196 -6.46 -9.34 0.39
CA LEU A 196 -6.23 -8.29 -0.58
C LEU A 196 -7.59 -7.91 -1.17
N VAL A 197 -7.93 -6.63 -1.15
CA VAL A 197 -9.18 -6.15 -1.71
C VAL A 197 -8.93 -4.99 -2.66
N GLU A 198 -9.61 -5.01 -3.81
CA GLU A 198 -9.68 -3.88 -4.74
C GLU A 198 -11.11 -3.36 -4.78
N ALA A 199 -11.26 -2.06 -4.57
CA ALA A 199 -12.53 -1.35 -4.68
C ALA A 199 -12.47 -0.30 -5.80
N GLN A 200 -13.62 0.03 -6.39
CA GLN A 200 -13.71 1.01 -7.48
C GLN A 200 -14.63 2.16 -7.10
N LYS A 201 -14.17 3.37 -7.40
CA LYS A 201 -14.94 4.60 -7.14
C LYS A 201 -16.20 4.65 -7.99
N ASN A 202 -17.33 4.91 -7.31
CA ASN A 202 -18.64 5.13 -7.93
C ASN A 202 -19.09 3.97 -8.84
N ARG A 203 -18.88 2.74 -8.45
CA ARG A 203 -19.35 1.56 -9.20
C ARG A 203 -20.49 0.84 -8.49
N LYS A 204 -21.29 0.10 -9.28
CA LYS A 204 -22.35 -0.78 -8.77
C LYS A 204 -21.77 -1.98 -8.06
N THR A 205 -22.57 -2.68 -7.26
CA THR A 205 -22.18 -3.92 -6.57
C THR A 205 -21.68 -5.00 -7.52
N GLY A 206 -20.96 -6.00 -6.99
CA GLY A 206 -20.45 -7.13 -7.77
C GLY A 206 -19.01 -7.48 -7.39
N LEU A 207 -18.85 -8.01 -6.16
CA LEU A 207 -17.58 -8.51 -5.64
C LEU A 207 -17.30 -9.91 -6.22
N ARG A 208 -16.10 -10.09 -6.76
CA ARG A 208 -15.55 -11.38 -7.17
C ARG A 208 -14.49 -11.82 -6.17
N VAL A 209 -14.64 -13.02 -5.63
CA VAL A 209 -13.58 -13.68 -4.86
C VAL A 209 -12.68 -14.42 -5.84
N GLU A 210 -11.40 -14.11 -5.79
CA GLU A 210 -10.37 -14.72 -6.65
C GLU A 210 -9.78 -15.96 -5.95
N PRO A 211 -9.07 -16.83 -6.68
CA PRO A 211 -8.33 -17.93 -6.09
C PRO A 211 -7.37 -17.43 -5.00
N ASP A 212 -7.17 -18.28 -3.97
CA ASP A 212 -6.24 -17.97 -2.89
C ASP A 212 -4.80 -17.80 -3.41
N VAL A 213 -4.10 -16.81 -2.87
CA VAL A 213 -2.66 -16.62 -3.10
C VAL A 213 -1.91 -17.52 -2.10
N LEU A 214 -1.19 -18.51 -2.62
CA LEU A 214 -0.38 -19.40 -1.80
C LEU A 214 1.07 -18.91 -1.75
N ILE A 215 1.59 -18.73 -0.54
CA ILE A 215 2.99 -18.41 -0.31
C ILE A 215 3.62 -19.63 0.36
N SER A 216 4.31 -20.44 -0.42
CA SER A 216 5.10 -21.53 0.16
C SER A 216 6.22 -20.97 1.04
N ALA A 217 6.43 -21.58 2.21
CA ALA A 217 7.55 -21.25 3.07
C ALA A 217 8.86 -21.38 2.26
N GLY A 218 9.62 -20.29 2.12
CA GLY A 218 10.86 -20.24 1.35
C GLY A 218 10.73 -19.73 -0.10
N ALA A 219 9.53 -19.40 -0.59
CA ALA A 219 9.41 -18.67 -1.84
C ALA A 219 9.95 -17.25 -1.65
N ALA A 220 11.06 -16.93 -2.30
CA ALA A 220 11.57 -15.56 -2.31
C ALA A 220 10.54 -14.68 -3.02
N LEU A 221 9.93 -13.76 -2.26
CA LEU A 221 9.02 -12.76 -2.83
C LEU A 221 9.77 -11.65 -3.58
N TYR A 222 11.09 -11.55 -3.37
CA TYR A 222 12.00 -10.61 -4.04
C TYR A 222 13.32 -11.31 -4.38
N GLY A 223 14.08 -10.73 -5.33
CA GLY A 223 15.36 -11.27 -5.77
C GLY A 223 16.42 -11.23 -4.65
N ARG A 224 17.27 -12.23 -4.60
CA ARG A 224 18.49 -12.23 -3.77
C ARG A 224 19.61 -11.54 -4.52
#